data_e3c18831c8f3d5303a29d41e27c72650
#
_entry.id   e3c18831c8f3d5303a29d41e27c72650
#
_cell.length_a   1.000
_cell.length_b   1.000
_cell.length_c   1.000
_cell.angle_alpha   90.00
_cell.angle_beta   90.00
_cell.angle_gamma   90.00
#
_symmetry.space_group_name_H-M   'P 1'
#
loop_
_entity.id
_entity.type
_entity.pdbx_description
1 polymer ?
#
loop_
_entity_poly.entity_id
_entity_poly.type
_entity_poly.pdbx_seq_one_letter_code
_entity_poly.pdbx_strand_id
1 'polypeptide(L)'
;LKPLPTRPSSCSCRLEELRHAPVGGGALQAEGMSDLLRKYVGSKRESPPWKDVRFRCSFHNTVYDVLKARGFKETEAELDWDLFWCDKEWIHDVFDHIHLQPQQKVNHFRNHYELTRKDLMVKNLKRAQRQAQRDGLHEDAQSFAACHPATFVLPAEYSMFVEEFKRQQSNGAIWIMKPVGKSQGKGIFLFDKLSDVSAWRQDPKWLRQDDQNARKGRIDQDEEEKKDAEPYVVQRYLSNPLLIGGKKFDLRLYVLVTSYQPLTVYMYRSGFARFSHVRFSMDAANLSDAMIHLTNVAVQKHNEHYDEKRGGKWDLHHLKSYLMQKEDPEQVSTLFFAIQDVVIFSLLSVQKIMIQDKHCFELYGYDIMISDDLKPWLIEVNASPSLTANTPLDYDMKFALLDDTLTVLDFEKYLTGSETQVGGFDLLYRNGARVGPPPNTTYRSYLGCHNNRLEQLGRLSRAYGAEQEKRRQMQQQLSQQQLQVASQPPSAHAPGAGRPPPAGGGPRRDRSAAAQAARRGGDDGAELGPGP
;
A
#
# COMPACT_ATOMS: atom_id res chain seq x y z
N LEU A 1 -0.58 17.54 -55.74
CA LEU A 1 0.55 17.32 -54.84
C LEU A 1 0.80 18.61 -54.07
N LYS A 2 0.16 18.75 -52.90
CA LYS A 2 0.41 19.83 -51.95
C LYS A 2 1.33 19.25 -50.84
N PRO A 3 2.32 19.99 -50.36
CA PRO A 3 3.22 19.50 -49.30
C PRO A 3 2.50 19.55 -47.93
N LEU A 4 2.75 18.50 -47.12
CA LEU A 4 2.33 18.37 -45.75
C LEU A 4 3.02 19.41 -44.84
N PRO A 5 2.39 19.90 -43.79
CA PRO A 5 2.98 20.87 -42.89
C PRO A 5 4.09 20.23 -42.04
N THR A 6 5.18 20.96 -41.94
CA THR A 6 6.35 20.70 -41.13
C THR A 6 6.02 20.54 -39.64
N ARG A 7 6.63 19.54 -39.02
CA ARG A 7 6.64 19.30 -37.57
C ARG A 7 7.06 20.55 -36.78
N PRO A 8 6.47 20.87 -35.66
CA PRO A 8 7.05 21.81 -34.71
C PRO A 8 8.26 21.17 -34.02
N SER A 9 9.36 21.87 -34.11
CA SER A 9 10.64 21.57 -33.53
C SER A 9 10.61 21.44 -32.02
N SER A 10 11.30 20.38 -31.54
CA SER A 10 12.12 20.30 -30.36
C SER A 10 11.62 20.96 -29.07
N CYS A 11 11.06 20.13 -28.20
CA CYS A 11 11.17 20.36 -26.76
C CYS A 11 12.62 20.07 -26.35
N SER A 12 13.50 21.05 -26.49
CA SER A 12 14.84 21.02 -25.90
C SER A 12 14.68 21.19 -24.39
N CYS A 13 14.64 20.09 -23.65
CA CYS A 13 15.05 20.10 -22.25
C CYS A 13 16.50 20.62 -22.23
N ARG A 14 16.70 21.80 -21.68
CA ARG A 14 18.02 22.41 -21.50
C ARG A 14 18.92 21.47 -20.70
N LEU A 15 19.83 20.81 -21.41
CA LEU A 15 20.91 19.99 -20.88
C LEU A 15 22.04 20.83 -20.23
N GLU A 16 21.89 22.14 -20.12
CA GLU A 16 22.95 23.02 -19.67
C GLU A 16 23.00 23.34 -18.17
N GLU A 17 21.96 22.98 -17.40
CA GLU A 17 21.96 23.26 -15.95
C GLU A 17 22.55 22.14 -15.07
N LEU A 18 23.10 21.05 -15.64
CA LEU A 18 23.69 19.95 -14.86
C LEU A 18 25.23 20.03 -14.72
N ARG A 19 25.87 21.11 -15.13
CA ARG A 19 27.29 21.35 -14.86
C ARG A 19 27.42 22.45 -13.80
N HIS A 20 27.92 22.05 -12.62
CA HIS A 20 28.28 22.90 -11.48
C HIS A 20 27.16 23.22 -10.47
N ALA A 21 26.76 22.22 -9.70
CA ALA A 21 26.36 22.48 -8.32
C ALA A 21 27.59 22.20 -7.43
N PRO A 22 27.98 23.13 -6.55
CA PRO A 22 29.08 22.90 -5.63
C PRO A 22 28.69 21.81 -4.62
N VAL A 23 29.60 20.85 -4.41
CA VAL A 23 29.52 19.88 -3.31
C VAL A 23 29.79 20.65 -2.01
N GLY A 24 28.77 21.31 -1.49
CA GLY A 24 28.75 21.88 -0.18
C GLY A 24 27.96 20.96 0.73
N GLY A 25 28.65 20.24 1.62
CA GLY A 25 28.04 19.37 2.62
C GLY A 25 27.29 20.18 3.68
N GLY A 26 26.06 20.53 3.40
CA GLY A 26 25.03 20.90 4.35
C GLY A 26 23.86 19.96 4.12
N ALA A 27 23.52 19.13 5.13
CA ALA A 27 22.31 18.34 5.12
C ALA A 27 21.12 19.30 4.89
N LEU A 28 20.57 19.30 3.66
CA LEU A 28 19.29 19.92 3.37
C LEU A 28 18.27 19.10 4.16
N GLN A 29 17.86 19.62 5.34
CA GLN A 29 16.69 19.10 6.02
C GLN A 29 15.54 19.16 5.03
N ALA A 30 14.98 17.99 4.70
CA ALA A 30 13.83 17.91 3.80
C ALA A 30 12.68 18.72 4.41
N GLU A 31 12.34 19.87 3.80
CA GLU A 31 11.19 20.66 4.24
C GLU A 31 9.93 19.78 4.21
N GLY A 32 9.31 19.61 5.37
CA GLY A 32 8.07 18.87 5.54
C GLY A 32 6.84 19.76 5.34
N MET A 33 5.66 19.15 5.28
CA MET A 33 4.38 19.86 5.17
C MET A 33 4.20 20.88 6.31
N SER A 34 4.62 20.54 7.52
CA SER A 34 4.54 21.43 8.69
C SER A 34 5.37 22.71 8.53
N ASP A 35 6.55 22.63 7.90
CA ASP A 35 7.40 23.79 7.67
C ASP A 35 6.84 24.68 6.58
N LEU A 36 6.31 24.09 5.51
CA LEU A 36 5.62 24.82 4.45
C LEU A 36 4.37 25.52 4.96
N LEU A 37 3.61 24.90 5.84
CA LEU A 37 2.43 25.52 6.46
C LEU A 37 2.81 26.70 7.36
N ARG A 38 3.86 26.58 8.17
CA ARG A 38 4.40 27.72 8.96
C ARG A 38 4.80 28.87 8.06
N LYS A 39 5.39 28.59 6.91
CA LYS A 39 5.85 29.58 5.93
C LYS A 39 4.70 30.31 5.21
N TYR A 40 3.63 29.58 4.82
CA TYR A 40 2.54 30.13 3.99
C TYR A 40 1.31 30.58 4.77
N VAL A 41 1.04 30.03 5.96
CA VAL A 41 -0.15 30.37 6.76
C VAL A 41 0.14 31.46 7.80
N GLY A 42 1.41 31.83 7.99
CA GLY A 42 1.84 32.95 8.84
C GLY A 42 1.91 32.65 10.34
N SER A 43 2.92 33.21 11.01
CA SER A 43 3.29 32.96 12.40
C SER A 43 2.36 33.58 13.47
N LYS A 44 1.23 34.17 13.11
CA LYS A 44 0.38 34.97 14.03
C LYS A 44 -0.94 34.29 14.39
N ARG A 45 -1.04 32.97 14.47
CA ARG A 45 -2.32 32.33 14.79
C ARG A 45 -2.22 31.29 15.87
N GLU A 46 -3.36 31.14 16.53
CA GLU A 46 -3.70 30.11 17.49
C GLU A 46 -3.02 28.78 17.16
N SER A 47 -2.54 28.11 18.18
CA SER A 47 -1.88 26.80 18.03
C SER A 47 -2.65 25.93 17.05
N PRO A 48 -1.99 25.43 15.99
CA PRO A 48 -2.68 24.63 14.99
C PRO A 48 -3.36 23.45 15.67
N PRO A 49 -4.57 23.03 15.21
CA PRO A 49 -5.33 21.94 15.85
C PRO A 49 -4.58 20.62 15.94
N TRP A 50 -3.55 20.42 15.10
CA TRP A 50 -2.67 19.24 15.11
C TRP A 50 -1.57 19.26 16.19
N LYS A 51 -1.41 20.35 16.93
CA LYS A 51 -0.40 20.45 17.99
C LYS A 51 -0.59 19.40 19.09
N ASP A 52 -1.73 18.74 19.07
CA ASP A 52 -2.10 17.74 20.06
C ASP A 52 -2.13 16.30 19.51
N VAL A 53 -1.76 16.07 18.24
CA VAL A 53 -1.64 14.71 17.70
C VAL A 53 -0.59 13.94 18.51
N ARG A 54 -1.03 12.83 19.08
CA ARG A 54 -0.19 11.95 19.91
C ARG A 54 0.17 10.70 19.15
N PHE A 55 1.40 10.28 19.29
CA PHE A 55 1.83 9.05 18.65
C PHE A 55 2.52 8.09 19.61
N ARG A 56 2.39 6.81 19.30
CA ARG A 56 3.20 5.72 19.83
C ARG A 56 3.96 5.06 18.67
N CYS A 57 5.20 4.69 18.87
CA CYS A 57 6.02 4.07 17.83
C CYS A 57 6.90 2.97 18.41
N SER A 58 6.81 1.76 17.84
CA SER A 58 7.66 0.63 18.25
C SER A 58 9.08 0.69 17.67
N PHE A 59 9.37 1.66 16.81
CA PHE A 59 10.63 1.74 16.07
C PHE A 59 11.35 3.06 16.29
N HIS A 60 12.64 3.02 16.62
CA HIS A 60 13.52 4.19 16.66
C HIS A 60 14.32 4.29 15.35
N ASN A 61 13.66 4.68 14.28
CA ASN A 61 14.24 4.84 12.94
C ASN A 61 13.63 6.08 12.24
N THR A 62 13.76 6.17 10.91
CA THR A 62 13.21 7.30 10.14
C THR A 62 11.72 7.58 10.41
N VAL A 63 10.92 6.57 10.80
CA VAL A 63 9.52 6.79 11.20
C VAL A 63 9.44 7.71 12.41
N TYR A 64 10.21 7.40 13.45
CA TYR A 64 10.26 8.20 14.67
C TYR A 64 10.72 9.62 14.39
N ASP A 65 11.77 9.77 13.55
CA ASP A 65 12.31 11.07 13.18
C ASP A 65 11.25 11.95 12.50
N VAL A 66 10.47 11.39 11.57
CA VAL A 66 9.40 12.10 10.87
C VAL A 66 8.28 12.53 11.82
N LEU A 67 7.83 11.65 12.72
CA LEU A 67 6.79 11.97 13.69
C LEU A 67 7.22 13.13 14.62
N LYS A 68 8.46 13.11 15.07
CA LYS A 68 9.03 14.21 15.88
C LYS A 68 9.18 15.51 15.07
N ALA A 69 9.66 15.42 13.83
CA ALA A 69 9.84 16.58 12.95
C ALA A 69 8.50 17.26 12.60
N ARG A 70 7.41 16.49 12.49
CA ARG A 70 6.04 17.04 12.34
C ARG A 70 5.54 17.75 13.61
N GLY A 71 6.20 17.56 14.74
CA GLY A 71 5.80 18.13 16.02
C GLY A 71 4.71 17.36 16.74
N PHE A 72 4.48 16.09 16.36
CA PHE A 72 3.58 15.21 17.10
C PHE A 72 4.16 14.90 18.47
N LYS A 73 3.28 14.67 19.45
CA LYS A 73 3.65 14.38 20.84
C LYS A 73 3.74 12.88 21.05
N GLU A 74 4.89 12.42 21.49
CA GLU A 74 5.06 11.03 21.88
C GLU A 74 4.29 10.72 23.17
N THR A 75 3.71 9.54 23.24
CA THR A 75 3.02 9.02 24.43
C THR A 75 3.37 7.56 24.64
N GLU A 76 3.53 7.20 25.91
CA GLU A 76 3.67 5.78 26.32
C GLU A 76 2.33 5.17 26.74
N ALA A 77 1.27 5.99 26.76
CA ALA A 77 -0.07 5.53 27.12
C ALA A 77 -0.54 4.40 26.20
N GLU A 78 -1.13 3.38 26.79
CA GLU A 78 -1.50 2.15 26.09
C GLU A 78 -2.52 2.41 24.97
N LEU A 79 -3.54 3.24 25.23
CA LEU A 79 -4.63 3.53 24.29
C LEU A 79 -4.84 5.03 24.00
N ASP A 80 -4.05 5.91 24.60
CA ASP A 80 -4.22 7.36 24.45
C ASP A 80 -3.24 7.95 23.41
N TRP A 81 -3.45 7.58 22.17
CA TRP A 81 -2.69 8.03 20.99
C TRP A 81 -3.65 8.20 19.80
N ASP A 82 -3.24 9.00 18.82
CA ASP A 82 -3.95 9.17 17.55
C ASP A 82 -3.33 8.31 16.45
N LEU A 83 -2.01 8.07 16.50
CA LEU A 83 -1.28 7.17 15.62
C LEU A 83 -0.43 6.20 16.44
N PHE A 84 -0.59 4.92 16.19
CA PHE A 84 0.36 3.91 16.63
C PHE A 84 1.04 3.26 15.44
N TRP A 85 2.34 3.51 15.28
CA TRP A 85 3.16 2.79 14.32
C TRP A 85 3.73 1.54 15.01
N CYS A 86 2.96 0.46 14.93
CA CYS A 86 3.22 -0.78 15.63
C CYS A 86 4.00 -1.80 14.80
N ASP A 87 4.52 -2.83 15.45
CA ASP A 87 4.97 -4.06 14.81
C ASP A 87 3.80 -4.95 14.38
N LYS A 88 4.10 -6.00 13.61
CA LYS A 88 3.07 -6.91 13.09
C LYS A 88 2.47 -7.80 14.17
N GLU A 89 3.23 -8.11 15.19
CA GLU A 89 2.82 -8.94 16.31
C GLU A 89 1.69 -8.25 17.08
N TRP A 90 1.80 -6.95 17.33
CA TRP A 90 0.78 -6.18 18.03
C TRP A 90 -0.59 -6.23 17.34
N ILE A 91 -0.64 -6.13 16.01
CA ILE A 91 -1.92 -6.15 15.27
C ILE A 91 -2.62 -7.50 15.40
N HIS A 92 -1.86 -8.60 15.57
CA HIS A 92 -2.44 -9.93 15.76
C HIS A 92 -2.87 -10.19 17.20
N ASP A 93 -2.07 -9.73 18.16
CA ASP A 93 -2.23 -10.12 19.55
C ASP A 93 -3.16 -9.19 20.33
N VAL A 94 -3.24 -7.90 19.96
CA VAL A 94 -3.88 -6.87 20.77
C VAL A 94 -5.08 -6.22 20.09
N PHE A 95 -5.00 -5.96 18.78
CA PHE A 95 -5.97 -5.13 18.06
C PHE A 95 -7.43 -5.55 18.24
N ASP A 96 -7.71 -6.85 18.27
CA ASP A 96 -9.08 -7.38 18.41
C ASP A 96 -9.64 -7.27 19.83
N HIS A 97 -8.80 -7.02 20.80
CA HIS A 97 -9.16 -6.96 22.21
C HIS A 97 -9.38 -5.53 22.73
N ILE A 98 -9.19 -4.54 21.85
CA ILE A 98 -9.30 -3.13 22.21
C ILE A 98 -10.36 -2.41 21.36
N HIS A 99 -10.86 -1.31 21.88
CA HIS A 99 -11.79 -0.43 21.19
C HIS A 99 -11.10 0.89 20.83
N LEU A 100 -10.88 1.12 19.55
CA LEU A 100 -10.23 2.33 19.05
C LEU A 100 -11.23 3.47 18.83
N GLN A 101 -10.81 4.68 19.17
CA GLN A 101 -11.57 5.89 18.90
C GLN A 101 -11.53 6.21 17.38
N PRO A 102 -12.55 6.87 16.80
CA PRO A 102 -12.69 7.07 15.35
C PRO A 102 -11.48 7.73 14.66
N GLN A 103 -10.72 8.55 15.38
CA GLN A 103 -9.53 9.25 14.85
C GLN A 103 -8.25 8.41 14.88
N GLN A 104 -8.20 7.35 15.69
CA GLN A 104 -7.01 6.53 15.87
C GLN A 104 -6.66 5.73 14.62
N LYS A 105 -5.37 5.64 14.30
CA LYS A 105 -4.85 4.92 13.15
C LYS A 105 -3.69 4.00 13.51
N VAL A 106 -3.63 2.85 12.84
CA VAL A 106 -2.54 1.87 12.93
C VAL A 106 -2.05 1.51 11.52
N ASN A 107 -0.76 1.20 11.41
CA ASN A 107 -0.04 1.02 10.13
C ASN A 107 -0.16 -0.38 9.51
N HIS A 108 -1.07 -1.23 9.98
CA HIS A 108 -1.29 -2.58 9.43
C HIS A 108 -2.77 -2.91 9.33
N PHE A 109 -3.17 -3.60 8.24
CA PHE A 109 -4.42 -4.34 8.20
C PHE A 109 -4.25 -5.67 8.92
N ARG A 110 -5.30 -6.11 9.61
CA ARG A 110 -5.29 -7.31 10.44
C ARG A 110 -4.77 -8.55 9.72
N ASN A 111 -5.20 -8.79 8.50
CA ASN A 111 -4.79 -9.94 7.69
C ASN A 111 -3.92 -9.55 6.49
N HIS A 112 -3.00 -8.58 6.66
CA HIS A 112 -2.05 -8.14 5.64
C HIS A 112 -1.26 -9.29 5.00
N TYR A 113 -1.08 -10.41 5.73
CA TYR A 113 -0.38 -11.60 5.28
C TYR A 113 -1.02 -12.26 4.04
N GLU A 114 -2.29 -12.00 3.75
CA GLU A 114 -2.96 -12.48 2.54
C GLU A 114 -2.26 -12.02 1.25
N LEU A 115 -1.62 -10.84 1.30
CA LEU A 115 -0.82 -10.30 0.21
C LEU A 115 0.70 -10.48 0.43
N THR A 116 1.16 -10.48 1.68
CA THR A 116 2.60 -10.37 1.99
C THR A 116 3.27 -11.70 2.26
N ARG A 117 2.53 -12.78 2.54
CA ARG A 117 3.07 -14.14 2.54
C ARG A 117 3.09 -14.68 1.12
N LYS A 118 4.23 -15.23 0.70
CA LYS A 118 4.48 -15.70 -0.67
C LYS A 118 3.44 -16.74 -1.14
N ASP A 119 3.10 -17.69 -0.28
CA ASP A 119 2.12 -18.74 -0.57
C ASP A 119 0.69 -18.19 -0.72
N LEU A 120 0.28 -17.29 0.18
CA LEU A 120 -1.06 -16.70 0.17
C LEU A 120 -1.24 -15.73 -1.01
N MET A 121 -0.24 -14.90 -1.31
CA MET A 121 -0.23 -14.03 -2.47
C MET A 121 -0.48 -14.83 -3.76
N VAL A 122 0.27 -15.91 -3.97
CA VAL A 122 0.12 -16.78 -5.15
C VAL A 122 -1.25 -17.45 -5.19
N LYS A 123 -1.72 -17.98 -4.06
CA LYS A 123 -3.05 -18.60 -3.93
C LYS A 123 -4.15 -17.59 -4.27
N ASN A 124 -4.05 -16.36 -3.80
CA ASN A 124 -5.02 -15.31 -4.03
C ASN A 124 -5.03 -14.83 -5.49
N LEU A 125 -3.86 -14.65 -6.11
CA LEU A 125 -3.75 -14.35 -7.54
C LEU A 125 -4.36 -15.45 -8.42
N LYS A 126 -4.04 -16.72 -8.14
CA LYS A 126 -4.64 -17.88 -8.85
C LYS A 126 -6.16 -17.97 -8.65
N ARG A 127 -6.65 -17.62 -7.45
CA ARG A 127 -8.09 -17.58 -7.17
C ARG A 127 -8.78 -16.47 -7.96
N ALA A 128 -8.20 -15.27 -7.96
CA ALA A 128 -8.74 -14.12 -8.69
C ALA A 128 -8.75 -14.39 -10.20
N GLN A 129 -7.67 -14.97 -10.75
CA GLN A 129 -7.61 -15.41 -12.15
C GLN A 129 -8.74 -16.37 -12.51
N ARG A 130 -8.92 -17.43 -11.71
CA ARG A 130 -10.00 -18.44 -11.96
C ARG A 130 -11.39 -17.82 -11.82
N GLN A 131 -11.56 -16.85 -10.92
CA GLN A 131 -12.83 -16.15 -10.79
C GLN A 131 -13.10 -15.29 -12.02
N ALA A 132 -12.14 -14.48 -12.46
CA ALA A 132 -12.25 -13.66 -13.66
C ALA A 132 -12.55 -14.51 -14.92
N GLN A 133 -11.93 -15.68 -15.05
CA GLN A 133 -12.24 -16.63 -16.14
C GLN A 133 -13.69 -17.10 -16.10
N ARG A 134 -14.22 -17.44 -14.91
CA ARG A 134 -15.63 -17.87 -14.75
C ARG A 134 -16.61 -16.74 -15.03
N ASP A 135 -16.23 -15.51 -14.70
CA ASP A 135 -17.06 -14.33 -14.90
C ASP A 135 -16.97 -13.80 -16.35
N GLY A 136 -16.20 -14.46 -17.24
CA GLY A 136 -16.01 -14.05 -18.64
C GLY A 136 -15.09 -12.84 -18.82
N LEU A 137 -14.37 -12.43 -17.77
CA LEU A 137 -13.44 -11.30 -17.78
C LEU A 137 -12.04 -11.78 -18.20
N HIS A 138 -11.90 -12.11 -19.49
CA HIS A 138 -10.69 -12.74 -20.01
C HIS A 138 -9.44 -11.85 -19.92
N GLU A 139 -9.56 -10.55 -20.11
CA GLU A 139 -8.46 -9.58 -20.00
C GLU A 139 -7.95 -9.50 -18.56
N ASP A 140 -8.87 -9.41 -17.58
CA ASP A 140 -8.51 -9.42 -16.17
C ASP A 140 -7.84 -10.75 -15.77
N ALA A 141 -8.37 -11.88 -16.27
CA ALA A 141 -7.78 -13.18 -16.01
C ALA A 141 -6.34 -13.29 -16.54
N GLN A 142 -6.06 -12.74 -17.72
CA GLN A 142 -4.71 -12.65 -18.27
C GLN A 142 -3.81 -11.74 -17.43
N SER A 143 -4.34 -10.62 -16.99
CA SER A 143 -3.62 -9.65 -16.14
C SER A 143 -3.23 -10.28 -14.79
N PHE A 144 -4.14 -11.00 -14.12
CA PHE A 144 -3.80 -11.75 -12.90
C PHE A 144 -2.71 -12.81 -13.15
N ALA A 145 -2.81 -13.56 -14.26
CA ALA A 145 -1.81 -14.56 -14.62
C ALA A 145 -0.45 -13.96 -14.96
N ALA A 146 -0.43 -12.76 -15.54
CA ALA A 146 0.78 -12.07 -15.98
C ALA A 146 1.54 -11.41 -14.83
N CYS A 147 0.92 -11.22 -13.65
CA CYS A 147 1.54 -10.52 -12.52
C CYS A 147 2.81 -11.19 -12.01
N HIS A 148 2.86 -12.52 -11.97
CA HIS A 148 4.00 -13.24 -11.38
C HIS A 148 4.39 -14.46 -12.22
N PRO A 149 5.65 -14.94 -12.13
CA PRO A 149 6.07 -16.17 -12.80
C PRO A 149 5.29 -17.39 -12.29
N ALA A 150 5.20 -18.45 -13.10
CA ALA A 150 4.56 -19.71 -12.69
C ALA A 150 5.11 -20.18 -11.33
N THR A 151 4.23 -20.34 -10.35
CA THR A 151 4.57 -20.59 -8.96
C THR A 151 3.67 -21.68 -8.38
N PHE A 152 4.24 -22.57 -7.59
CA PHE A 152 3.56 -23.67 -6.91
C PHE A 152 3.86 -23.65 -5.42
N VAL A 153 2.83 -23.93 -4.61
CA VAL A 153 2.96 -23.98 -3.14
C VAL A 153 3.18 -25.44 -2.72
N LEU A 154 4.31 -25.71 -2.10
CA LEU A 154 4.66 -27.04 -1.63
C LEU A 154 4.37 -27.19 -0.13
N PRO A 155 3.90 -28.40 0.29
CA PRO A 155 3.75 -29.64 -0.50
C PRO A 155 2.47 -29.72 -1.32
N ALA A 156 1.46 -28.90 -1.09
CA ALA A 156 0.08 -29.07 -1.60
C ALA A 156 0.00 -29.17 -3.14
N GLU A 157 0.81 -28.44 -3.88
CA GLU A 157 0.80 -28.41 -5.35
C GLU A 157 1.96 -29.21 -5.98
N TYR A 158 2.57 -30.16 -5.25
CA TYR A 158 3.75 -30.89 -5.74
C TYR A 158 3.51 -31.63 -7.06
N SER A 159 2.40 -32.34 -7.20
CA SER A 159 2.08 -33.09 -8.43
C SER A 159 1.97 -32.15 -9.63
N MET A 160 1.27 -31.02 -9.46
CA MET A 160 1.12 -30.00 -10.50
C MET A 160 2.48 -29.40 -10.88
N PHE A 161 3.34 -29.15 -9.88
CA PHE A 161 4.69 -28.68 -10.12
C PHE A 161 5.50 -29.69 -10.95
N VAL A 162 5.46 -31.00 -10.61
CA VAL A 162 6.20 -32.03 -11.33
C VAL A 162 5.74 -32.13 -12.80
N GLU A 163 4.44 -32.02 -13.09
CA GLU A 163 3.91 -31.99 -14.45
C GLU A 163 4.44 -30.78 -15.22
N GLU A 164 4.39 -29.60 -14.63
CA GLU A 164 4.90 -28.38 -15.26
C GLU A 164 6.42 -28.42 -15.43
N PHE A 165 7.16 -28.94 -14.44
CA PHE A 165 8.60 -29.14 -14.52
C PHE A 165 8.97 -30.01 -15.74
N LYS A 166 8.31 -31.15 -15.90
CA LYS A 166 8.54 -32.07 -17.04
C LYS A 166 8.19 -31.41 -18.37
N ARG A 167 7.11 -30.63 -18.41
CA ARG A 167 6.69 -29.91 -19.62
C ARG A 167 7.71 -28.86 -20.06
N GLN A 168 8.38 -28.20 -19.10
CA GLN A 168 9.35 -27.14 -19.35
C GLN A 168 10.81 -27.65 -19.42
N GLN A 169 11.07 -28.92 -19.15
CA GLN A 169 12.42 -29.49 -19.09
C GLN A 169 13.16 -29.37 -20.43
N SER A 170 12.46 -29.56 -21.55
CA SER A 170 13.02 -29.41 -22.90
C SER A 170 13.47 -27.97 -23.20
N ASN A 171 12.91 -26.99 -22.52
CA ASN A 171 13.22 -25.57 -22.68
C ASN A 171 14.34 -25.09 -21.73
N GLY A 172 14.99 -26.01 -20.99
CA GLY A 172 16.03 -25.65 -20.01
C GLY A 172 15.54 -24.76 -18.90
N ALA A 173 14.28 -24.90 -18.46
CA ALA A 173 13.69 -24.06 -17.42
C ALA A 173 14.38 -24.27 -16.07
N ILE A 174 14.83 -23.18 -15.46
CA ILE A 174 15.38 -23.16 -14.11
C ILE A 174 14.29 -22.74 -13.14
N TRP A 175 14.35 -23.27 -11.96
CA TRP A 175 13.39 -23.03 -10.89
C TRP A 175 14.09 -22.49 -9.64
N ILE A 176 13.37 -21.72 -8.86
CA ILE A 176 13.82 -21.15 -7.60
C ILE A 176 12.90 -21.60 -6.47
N MET A 177 13.47 -22.10 -5.40
CA MET A 177 12.76 -22.53 -4.20
C MET A 177 12.94 -21.51 -3.09
N LYS A 178 11.83 -21.07 -2.50
CA LYS A 178 11.80 -19.99 -1.51
C LYS A 178 10.98 -20.41 -0.30
N PRO A 179 11.54 -20.38 0.93
CA PRO A 179 10.75 -20.65 2.14
C PRO A 179 9.70 -19.54 2.34
N VAL A 180 8.50 -19.94 2.79
CA VAL A 180 7.38 -19.00 2.99
C VAL A 180 7.64 -18.05 4.15
N GLY A 181 8.16 -18.57 5.27
CA GLY A 181 8.34 -17.83 6.52
C GLY A 181 9.63 -17.04 6.63
N LYS A 182 10.59 -17.20 5.69
CA LYS A 182 11.89 -16.53 5.75
C LYS A 182 11.97 -15.32 4.83
N SER A 183 12.77 -14.34 5.26
CA SER A 183 13.08 -13.11 4.54
C SER A 183 14.59 -13.02 4.24
N GLN A 184 15.00 -11.95 3.55
CA GLN A 184 16.41 -11.61 3.31
C GLN A 184 17.20 -12.65 2.48
N GLY A 185 16.53 -13.46 1.67
CA GLY A 185 17.18 -14.47 0.83
C GLY A 185 17.57 -15.76 1.56
N LYS A 186 17.27 -15.91 2.87
CA LYS A 186 17.62 -17.08 3.65
C LYS A 186 16.89 -18.33 3.16
N GLY A 187 17.64 -19.41 2.86
CA GLY A 187 17.10 -20.69 2.44
C GLY A 187 16.55 -20.71 1.00
N ILE A 188 16.84 -19.69 0.19
CA ILE A 188 16.53 -19.66 -1.24
C ILE A 188 17.61 -20.38 -2.02
N PHE A 189 17.23 -21.23 -2.97
CA PHE A 189 18.16 -21.88 -3.90
C PHE A 189 17.53 -22.08 -5.28
N LEU A 190 18.37 -22.15 -6.30
CA LEU A 190 18.01 -22.46 -7.67
C LEU A 190 18.30 -23.93 -7.99
N PHE A 191 17.53 -24.51 -8.89
CA PHE A 191 17.72 -25.89 -9.34
C PHE A 191 17.17 -26.10 -10.77
N ASP A 192 17.73 -27.08 -11.45
CA ASP A 192 17.35 -27.51 -12.81
C ASP A 192 17.00 -29.01 -12.85
N LYS A 193 17.14 -29.73 -11.74
CA LYS A 193 16.88 -31.15 -11.62
C LYS A 193 15.80 -31.42 -10.56
N LEU A 194 14.86 -32.32 -10.89
CA LEU A 194 13.81 -32.71 -9.96
C LEU A 194 14.36 -33.47 -8.73
N SER A 195 15.55 -34.13 -8.88
CA SER A 195 16.25 -34.78 -7.77
C SER A 195 16.52 -33.84 -6.59
N ASP A 196 16.78 -32.57 -6.88
CA ASP A 196 17.15 -31.57 -5.85
C ASP A 196 15.95 -31.28 -4.92
N VAL A 197 14.73 -31.25 -5.51
CA VAL A 197 13.48 -31.12 -4.75
C VAL A 197 13.13 -32.45 -4.05
N SER A 198 13.44 -33.58 -4.67
CA SER A 198 13.19 -34.90 -4.07
C SER A 198 14.04 -35.14 -2.82
N ALA A 199 15.29 -34.68 -2.81
CA ALA A 199 16.17 -34.72 -1.65
C ALA A 199 15.61 -33.90 -0.48
N TRP A 200 15.09 -32.70 -0.78
CA TRP A 200 14.43 -31.84 0.20
C TRP A 200 13.13 -32.49 0.75
N ARG A 201 12.33 -33.18 -0.09
CA ARG A 201 11.12 -33.91 0.33
C ARG A 201 11.43 -35.07 1.27
N GLN A 202 12.61 -35.66 1.19
CA GLN A 202 13.05 -36.77 2.08
C GLN A 202 13.50 -36.28 3.47
N ASP A 203 13.54 -34.97 3.73
CA ASP A 203 13.77 -34.45 5.08
C ASP A 203 12.71 -35.05 6.03
N PRO A 204 13.12 -35.64 7.18
CA PRO A 204 12.22 -36.28 8.14
C PRO A 204 11.05 -35.40 8.59
N LYS A 205 11.21 -34.07 8.52
CA LYS A 205 10.15 -33.10 8.83
C LYS A 205 8.97 -33.17 7.84
N TRP A 206 9.19 -33.57 6.59
CA TRP A 206 8.17 -33.67 5.55
C TRP A 206 7.48 -35.03 5.52
N LEU A 207 8.22 -36.09 5.79
CA LEU A 207 7.68 -37.47 5.87
C LEU A 207 6.61 -37.61 6.95
N ARG A 208 6.69 -36.83 8.04
CA ARG A 208 5.69 -36.82 9.12
C ARG A 208 4.34 -36.19 8.70
N GLN A 209 4.32 -35.33 7.70
CA GLN A 209 3.10 -34.63 7.25
C GLN A 209 2.26 -35.47 6.29
N ASP A 210 2.88 -36.26 5.41
CA ASP A 210 2.16 -37.22 4.53
C ASP A 210 1.53 -38.36 5.35
N ASP A 211 2.15 -38.81 6.45
CA ASP A 211 1.64 -39.87 7.34
C ASP A 211 0.44 -39.43 8.19
N GLN A 212 0.28 -38.13 8.48
CA GLN A 212 -0.87 -37.61 9.25
C GLN A 212 -2.18 -37.65 8.47
N ASN A 213 -2.13 -37.55 7.13
CA ASN A 213 -3.30 -37.73 6.27
C ASN A 213 -3.69 -39.23 6.14
N ALA A 214 -2.78 -40.15 6.40
CA ALA A 214 -3.01 -41.60 6.34
C ALA A 214 -3.42 -42.21 7.70
N ARG A 215 -3.16 -41.56 8.82
CA ARG A 215 -3.40 -42.10 10.17
C ARG A 215 -4.40 -41.27 10.98
N LYS A 216 -5.62 -41.08 10.49
CA LYS A 216 -6.75 -40.77 11.37
C LYS A 216 -7.14 -42.03 12.15
N GLY A 217 -6.44 -42.33 13.24
CA GLY A 217 -6.86 -43.49 14.05
C GLY A 217 -5.97 -43.93 15.21
N ARG A 218 -4.90 -43.23 15.57
CA ARG A 218 -4.16 -43.58 16.78
C ARG A 218 -3.72 -42.34 17.56
N ILE A 219 -4.31 -42.20 18.72
CA ILE A 219 -3.94 -41.24 19.77
C ILE A 219 -2.81 -41.89 20.56
N ASP A 220 -1.59 -41.43 20.42
CA ASP A 220 -0.51 -41.70 21.36
C ASP A 220 0.05 -40.34 21.80
N GLN A 221 -0.01 -40.16 23.11
CA GLN A 221 0.45 -39.02 23.87
C GLN A 221 1.99 -39.07 23.95
N ASP A 222 2.65 -38.16 23.27
CA ASP A 222 3.92 -37.60 23.66
C ASP A 222 4.00 -36.22 23.00
N GLU A 223 3.79 -35.15 23.77
CA GLU A 223 3.87 -33.77 23.38
C GLU A 223 5.35 -33.33 23.27
N GLU A 224 6.08 -33.82 22.28
CA GLU A 224 7.15 -33.04 21.68
C GLU A 224 6.54 -32.06 20.67
N GLU A 225 6.78 -30.76 20.84
CA GLU A 225 6.37 -29.69 19.93
C GLU A 225 6.61 -30.11 18.48
N LYS A 226 5.54 -30.54 17.80
CA LYS A 226 5.54 -30.84 16.37
C LYS A 226 5.72 -29.51 15.63
N LYS A 227 6.95 -29.09 15.41
CA LYS A 227 7.27 -28.04 14.44
C LYS A 227 6.85 -28.57 13.07
N ASP A 228 5.72 -28.07 12.57
CA ASP A 228 5.27 -28.32 11.21
C ASP A 228 6.40 -27.99 10.22
N ALA A 229 6.53 -28.82 9.18
CA ALA A 229 7.53 -28.57 8.15
C ALA A 229 7.28 -27.22 7.47
N GLU A 230 8.33 -26.41 7.37
CA GLU A 230 8.24 -25.08 6.79
C GLU A 230 7.75 -25.16 5.32
N PRO A 231 6.63 -24.51 4.96
CA PRO A 231 6.13 -24.52 3.58
C PRO A 231 7.08 -23.71 2.66
N TYR A 232 7.15 -24.13 1.41
CA TYR A 232 7.95 -23.48 0.36
C TYR A 232 7.09 -23.13 -0.85
N VAL A 233 7.51 -22.10 -1.58
CA VAL A 233 7.05 -21.86 -2.93
C VAL A 233 8.15 -22.22 -3.92
N VAL A 234 7.78 -22.93 -4.98
CA VAL A 234 8.62 -23.17 -6.14
C VAL A 234 8.13 -22.28 -7.26
N GLN A 235 9.03 -21.49 -7.80
CA GLN A 235 8.69 -20.50 -8.83
C GLN A 235 9.62 -20.66 -10.03
N ARG A 236 9.10 -20.47 -11.25
CA ARG A 236 9.93 -20.38 -12.43
C ARG A 236 10.90 -19.22 -12.29
N TYR A 237 12.19 -19.51 -12.43
CA TYR A 237 13.23 -18.48 -12.36
C TYR A 237 13.20 -17.62 -13.62
N LEU A 238 13.37 -16.32 -13.47
CA LEU A 238 13.50 -15.37 -14.57
C LEU A 238 14.95 -15.40 -15.07
N SER A 239 15.20 -16.24 -16.07
CA SER A 239 16.53 -16.48 -16.60
C SER A 239 17.02 -15.37 -17.53
N ASN A 240 16.10 -14.51 -17.99
CA ASN A 240 16.35 -13.38 -18.88
C ASN A 240 15.96 -12.03 -18.24
N PRO A 241 16.54 -11.67 -17.06
CA PRO A 241 16.27 -10.35 -16.49
C PRO A 241 16.89 -9.26 -17.34
N LEU A 242 16.26 -8.07 -17.35
CA LEU A 242 16.90 -6.88 -17.89
C LEU A 242 18.19 -6.59 -17.11
N LEU A 243 19.30 -6.40 -17.82
CA LEU A 243 20.61 -6.16 -17.23
C LEU A 243 21.10 -4.75 -17.54
N ILE A 244 21.68 -4.10 -16.54
CA ILE A 244 22.39 -2.83 -16.73
C ILE A 244 23.86 -3.04 -16.35
N GLY A 245 24.75 -2.83 -17.32
CA GLY A 245 26.17 -3.13 -17.15
C GLY A 245 26.46 -4.62 -16.86
N GLY A 246 25.59 -5.52 -17.36
CA GLY A 246 25.66 -6.96 -17.09
C GLY A 246 25.24 -7.37 -15.69
N LYS A 247 24.66 -6.47 -14.90
CA LYS A 247 24.19 -6.73 -13.53
C LYS A 247 22.67 -6.84 -13.50
N LYS A 248 22.19 -7.81 -12.73
CA LYS A 248 20.78 -7.98 -12.41
C LYS A 248 20.34 -6.93 -11.40
N PHE A 249 19.09 -6.50 -11.51
CA PHE A 249 18.46 -5.60 -10.53
C PHE A 249 16.99 -5.92 -10.33
N ASP A 250 16.44 -5.46 -9.23
CA ASP A 250 15.01 -5.39 -8.97
C ASP A 250 14.64 -3.98 -8.49
N LEU A 251 13.34 -3.68 -8.51
CA LEU A 251 12.78 -2.41 -8.04
C LEU A 251 12.18 -2.59 -6.64
N ARG A 252 12.47 -1.65 -5.74
CA ARG A 252 11.72 -1.42 -4.50
C ARG A 252 10.81 -0.21 -4.70
N LEU A 253 9.51 -0.43 -4.70
CA LEU A 253 8.47 0.58 -4.87
C LEU A 253 7.60 0.66 -3.60
N TYR A 254 6.99 1.81 -3.37
CA TYR A 254 6.17 2.05 -2.19
C TYR A 254 4.72 2.34 -2.60
N VAL A 255 3.80 1.60 -1.98
CA VAL A 255 2.36 1.68 -2.23
C VAL A 255 1.63 1.84 -0.92
N LEU A 256 0.87 2.91 -0.78
CA LEU A 256 0.04 3.18 0.40
C LEU A 256 -1.41 2.80 0.09
N VAL A 257 -1.96 1.91 0.91
CA VAL A 257 -3.38 1.54 0.89
C VAL A 257 -4.05 2.11 2.13
N THR A 258 -5.01 2.99 1.94
CA THR A 258 -5.76 3.63 3.04
C THR A 258 -7.10 2.98 3.29
N SER A 259 -7.60 2.19 2.34
CA SER A 259 -8.83 1.42 2.45
C SER A 259 -8.84 0.29 1.43
N TYR A 260 -9.44 -0.85 1.77
CA TYR A 260 -9.75 -1.94 0.84
C TYR A 260 -11.21 -1.92 0.39
N GLN A 261 -12.12 -1.30 1.15
CA GLN A 261 -13.54 -1.21 0.81
C GLN A 261 -14.09 0.19 1.14
N PRO A 262 -14.16 1.07 0.12
CA PRO A 262 -13.68 0.95 -1.25
C PRO A 262 -12.16 0.97 -1.34
N LEU A 263 -11.59 0.21 -2.30
CA LEU A 263 -10.14 0.19 -2.47
C LEU A 263 -9.61 1.57 -2.86
N THR A 264 -8.66 2.07 -2.07
CA THR A 264 -8.00 3.36 -2.28
C THR A 264 -6.49 3.17 -2.17
N VAL A 265 -5.80 3.41 -3.27
CA VAL A 265 -4.38 3.10 -3.46
C VAL A 265 -3.64 4.32 -3.95
N TYR A 266 -2.55 4.64 -3.27
CA TYR A 266 -1.59 5.65 -3.68
C TYR A 266 -0.24 4.99 -3.99
N MET A 267 0.43 5.47 -5.04
CA MET A 267 1.76 4.99 -5.41
C MET A 267 2.77 6.13 -5.31
N TYR A 268 3.87 5.88 -4.61
CA TYR A 268 4.93 6.88 -4.49
C TYR A 268 5.75 6.94 -5.77
N ARG A 269 6.04 8.15 -6.25
CA ARG A 269 6.79 8.36 -7.51
C ARG A 269 8.22 7.87 -7.44
N SER A 270 8.82 7.99 -6.26
CA SER A 270 10.19 7.59 -6.01
C SER A 270 10.26 6.16 -5.46
N GLY A 271 11.41 5.58 -5.65
CA GLY A 271 11.79 4.25 -5.21
C GLY A 271 13.23 4.04 -5.65
N PHE A 272 13.68 2.80 -5.67
CA PHE A 272 15.03 2.51 -6.15
C PHE A 272 15.17 1.15 -6.79
N ALA A 273 16.13 1.04 -7.71
CA ALA A 273 16.62 -0.21 -8.24
C ALA A 273 17.78 -0.71 -7.37
N ARG A 274 17.77 -1.99 -7.00
CA ARG A 274 18.80 -2.68 -6.22
C ARG A 274 19.59 -3.59 -7.14
N PHE A 275 20.87 -3.33 -7.30
CA PHE A 275 21.75 -4.08 -8.21
C PHE A 275 22.51 -5.19 -7.49
N SER A 276 22.69 -6.32 -8.18
CA SER A 276 23.71 -7.30 -7.79
C SER A 276 25.10 -6.69 -7.89
N HIS A 277 26.02 -7.06 -6.98
CA HIS A 277 27.40 -6.60 -7.06
C HIS A 277 28.19 -7.38 -8.12
N VAL A 278 27.78 -8.61 -8.38
CA VAL A 278 28.40 -9.52 -9.35
C VAL A 278 27.61 -9.46 -10.68
N ARG A 279 28.29 -9.68 -11.81
CA ARG A 279 27.63 -9.82 -13.10
C ARG A 279 26.72 -11.05 -13.12
N PHE A 280 25.59 -10.93 -13.75
CA PHE A 280 24.65 -12.00 -13.93
C PHE A 280 25.20 -13.07 -14.87
N SER A 281 25.06 -14.34 -14.52
CA SER A 281 25.41 -15.50 -15.34
C SER A 281 24.43 -16.63 -15.10
N MET A 282 24.10 -17.36 -16.16
CA MET A 282 23.26 -18.56 -16.10
C MET A 282 24.08 -19.84 -16.30
N ASP A 283 25.41 -19.76 -16.21
CA ASP A 283 26.28 -20.94 -16.27
C ASP A 283 25.95 -21.91 -15.13
N ALA A 284 25.93 -23.20 -15.45
CA ALA A 284 25.57 -24.24 -14.47
C ALA A 284 26.44 -24.21 -13.21
N ALA A 285 27.72 -23.83 -13.33
CA ALA A 285 28.63 -23.67 -12.20
C ALA A 285 28.21 -22.53 -11.24
N ASN A 286 27.44 -21.57 -11.70
CA ASN A 286 27.06 -20.36 -10.96
C ASN A 286 25.64 -20.42 -10.37
N LEU A 287 24.86 -21.46 -10.67
CA LEU A 287 23.47 -21.56 -10.20
C LEU A 287 23.30 -21.57 -8.68
N SER A 288 24.31 -22.03 -7.96
CA SER A 288 24.32 -22.04 -6.48
C SER A 288 24.78 -20.72 -5.86
N ASP A 289 25.32 -19.78 -6.66
CA ASP A 289 25.83 -18.51 -6.14
C ASP A 289 24.69 -17.51 -5.91
N ALA A 290 24.30 -17.34 -4.66
CA ALA A 290 23.26 -16.40 -4.27
C ALA A 290 23.61 -14.94 -4.61
N MET A 291 24.88 -14.55 -4.69
CA MET A 291 25.29 -13.17 -5.02
C MET A 291 25.01 -12.80 -6.46
N ILE A 292 24.97 -13.79 -7.37
CA ILE A 292 24.63 -13.61 -8.79
C ILE A 292 23.13 -13.49 -8.96
N HIS A 293 22.36 -14.27 -8.21
CA HIS A 293 20.94 -14.49 -8.46
C HIS A 293 20.00 -13.67 -7.58
N LEU A 294 20.44 -13.23 -6.38
CA LEU A 294 19.63 -12.49 -5.42
C LEU A 294 20.12 -11.04 -5.28
N THR A 295 19.20 -10.09 -5.35
CA THR A 295 19.47 -8.65 -5.24
C THR A 295 19.27 -8.11 -3.83
N ASN A 296 18.89 -8.97 -2.87
CA ASN A 296 18.65 -8.59 -1.49
C ASN A 296 19.92 -8.00 -0.85
N VAL A 297 19.80 -6.82 -0.25
CA VAL A 297 20.93 -6.14 0.42
C VAL A 297 21.61 -7.03 1.45
N ALA A 298 20.85 -7.84 2.20
CA ALA A 298 21.38 -8.77 3.19
C ALA A 298 22.33 -9.82 2.57
N VAL A 299 22.06 -10.27 1.35
CA VAL A 299 22.94 -11.19 0.60
C VAL A 299 24.15 -10.42 0.08
N GLN A 300 23.92 -9.28 -0.56
CA GLN A 300 24.96 -8.51 -1.22
C GLN A 300 26.01 -7.91 -0.25
N LYS A 301 25.65 -7.65 1.01
CA LYS A 301 26.57 -7.19 2.07
C LYS A 301 27.72 -8.19 2.37
N HIS A 302 27.57 -9.45 2.01
CA HIS A 302 28.63 -10.46 2.17
C HIS A 302 29.68 -10.43 1.04
N ASN A 303 29.51 -9.58 0.03
CA ASN A 303 30.50 -9.42 -1.02
C ASN A 303 31.68 -8.57 -0.51
N GLU A 304 32.91 -9.02 -0.75
CA GLU A 304 34.15 -8.33 -0.33
C GLU A 304 34.28 -6.91 -0.95
N HIS A 305 33.65 -6.68 -2.08
CA HIS A 305 33.63 -5.38 -2.79
C HIS A 305 32.39 -4.55 -2.47
N TYR A 306 31.61 -4.94 -1.45
CA TYR A 306 30.42 -4.16 -1.06
C TYR A 306 30.85 -2.82 -0.48
N ASP A 307 30.50 -1.74 -1.18
CA ASP A 307 30.68 -0.37 -0.69
C ASP A 307 29.31 0.21 -0.30
N GLU A 308 29.09 0.39 0.99
CA GLU A 308 27.84 0.92 1.52
C GLU A 308 27.58 2.36 1.06
N LYS A 309 28.65 3.15 0.82
CA LYS A 309 28.54 4.55 0.39
C LYS A 309 28.22 4.69 -1.10
N ARG A 310 28.74 3.78 -1.92
CA ARG A 310 28.44 3.72 -3.37
C ARG A 310 27.19 2.93 -3.65
N GLY A 311 26.68 2.17 -2.68
CA GLY A 311 25.50 1.33 -2.65
C GLY A 311 25.00 0.89 -4.01
N GLY A 312 24.78 -0.37 -4.26
CA GLY A 312 24.23 -0.87 -5.52
C GLY A 312 22.78 -0.41 -5.76
N LYS A 313 22.46 0.86 -5.46
CA LYS A 313 21.12 1.43 -5.61
C LYS A 313 21.15 2.61 -6.58
N TRP A 314 20.21 2.63 -7.50
CA TRP A 314 19.85 3.81 -8.28
C TRP A 314 18.47 4.27 -7.86
N ASP A 315 18.26 5.60 -7.79
CA ASP A 315 16.90 6.11 -7.66
C ASP A 315 16.08 5.81 -8.91
N LEU A 316 14.77 5.71 -8.75
CA LEU A 316 13.87 5.28 -9.82
C LEU A 316 13.81 6.28 -10.98
N HIS A 317 14.00 7.58 -10.71
CA HIS A 317 14.03 8.61 -11.75
C HIS A 317 15.27 8.46 -12.63
N HIS A 318 16.43 8.21 -12.02
CA HIS A 318 17.66 7.94 -12.75
C HIS A 318 17.53 6.69 -13.64
N LEU A 319 16.98 5.60 -13.09
CA LEU A 319 16.71 4.38 -13.85
C LEU A 319 15.79 4.65 -15.05
N LYS A 320 14.66 5.34 -14.83
CA LYS A 320 13.72 5.67 -15.91
C LYS A 320 14.38 6.51 -16.99
N SER A 321 15.13 7.53 -16.59
CA SER A 321 15.86 8.41 -17.51
C SER A 321 16.91 7.65 -18.31
N TYR A 322 17.61 6.70 -17.70
CA TYR A 322 18.54 5.82 -18.37
C TYR A 322 17.84 4.93 -19.41
N LEU A 323 16.74 4.29 -19.03
CA LEU A 323 15.97 3.43 -19.93
C LEU A 323 15.40 4.23 -21.11
N MET A 324 14.85 5.43 -20.87
CA MET A 324 14.36 6.33 -21.93
C MET A 324 15.43 6.71 -22.98
N GLN A 325 16.70 6.63 -22.62
CA GLN A 325 17.81 6.90 -23.53
C GLN A 325 18.31 5.66 -24.26
N LYS A 326 18.06 4.46 -23.72
CA LYS A 326 18.58 3.18 -24.24
C LYS A 326 17.56 2.40 -25.04
N GLU A 327 16.30 2.48 -24.61
CA GLU A 327 15.18 1.75 -25.18
C GLU A 327 14.22 2.72 -25.88
N ASP A 328 13.22 2.21 -26.58
CA ASP A 328 12.15 3.04 -27.12
C ASP A 328 11.36 3.72 -25.99
N PRO A 329 11.27 5.05 -25.97
CA PRO A 329 10.56 5.80 -24.92
C PRO A 329 9.10 5.38 -24.72
N GLU A 330 8.40 4.96 -25.77
CA GLU A 330 7.02 4.50 -25.67
C GLU A 330 6.94 3.14 -24.97
N GLN A 331 7.87 2.23 -25.27
CA GLN A 331 7.97 0.94 -24.57
C GLN A 331 8.32 1.14 -23.10
N VAL A 332 9.24 2.06 -22.76
CA VAL A 332 9.55 2.40 -21.36
C VAL A 332 8.33 3.02 -20.67
N SER A 333 7.58 3.91 -21.31
CA SER A 333 6.35 4.46 -20.77
C SER A 333 5.32 3.35 -20.49
N THR A 334 5.20 2.39 -21.40
CA THR A 334 4.32 1.22 -21.26
C THR A 334 4.77 0.31 -20.12
N LEU A 335 6.07 0.07 -19.94
CA LEU A 335 6.63 -0.67 -18.81
C LEU A 335 6.22 -0.04 -17.46
N PHE A 336 6.43 1.27 -17.29
CA PHE A 336 6.09 1.95 -16.04
C PHE A 336 4.58 1.99 -15.77
N PHE A 337 3.77 1.97 -16.82
CA PHE A 337 2.33 1.78 -16.69
C PHE A 337 1.97 0.34 -16.30
N ALA A 338 2.59 -0.66 -16.94
CA ALA A 338 2.39 -2.08 -16.61
C ALA A 338 2.82 -2.42 -15.17
N ILE A 339 3.83 -1.74 -14.62
CA ILE A 339 4.19 -1.87 -13.19
C ILE A 339 3.00 -1.46 -12.30
N GLN A 340 2.29 -0.39 -12.64
CA GLN A 340 1.09 0.02 -11.90
C GLN A 340 -0.04 -1.01 -12.03
N ASP A 341 -0.19 -1.67 -13.18
CA ASP A 341 -1.16 -2.76 -13.37
C ASP A 341 -0.84 -3.94 -12.44
N VAL A 342 0.42 -4.36 -12.36
CA VAL A 342 0.85 -5.42 -11.44
C VAL A 342 0.46 -5.07 -10.00
N VAL A 343 0.64 -3.84 -9.56
CA VAL A 343 0.23 -3.37 -8.23
C VAL A 343 -1.29 -3.45 -8.07
N ILE A 344 -2.06 -2.91 -9.01
CA ILE A 344 -3.53 -2.90 -8.93
C ILE A 344 -4.08 -4.32 -8.90
N PHE A 345 -3.67 -5.20 -9.81
CA PHE A 345 -4.18 -6.57 -9.87
C PHE A 345 -3.80 -7.40 -8.64
N SER A 346 -2.61 -7.18 -8.09
CA SER A 346 -2.23 -7.83 -6.83
C SER A 346 -3.14 -7.42 -5.66
N LEU A 347 -3.48 -6.14 -5.54
CA LEU A 347 -4.39 -5.63 -4.52
C LEU A 347 -5.84 -6.08 -4.74
N LEU A 348 -6.32 -6.08 -5.98
CA LEU A 348 -7.65 -6.59 -6.35
C LEU A 348 -7.80 -8.08 -6.03
N SER A 349 -6.71 -8.88 -6.14
CA SER A 349 -6.73 -10.30 -5.81
C SER A 349 -7.08 -10.59 -4.35
N VAL A 350 -6.79 -9.65 -3.45
CA VAL A 350 -7.03 -9.77 -2.01
C VAL A 350 -8.14 -8.85 -1.50
N GLN A 351 -8.65 -7.92 -2.32
CA GLN A 351 -9.63 -6.91 -1.90
C GLN A 351 -10.83 -7.52 -1.17
N LYS A 352 -11.39 -8.62 -1.68
CA LYS A 352 -12.61 -9.26 -1.12
C LYS A 352 -12.37 -10.02 0.17
N ILE A 353 -11.13 -10.36 0.49
CA ILE A 353 -10.77 -11.13 1.69
C ILE A 353 -10.09 -10.27 2.75
N MET A 354 -9.60 -9.11 2.35
CA MET A 354 -8.97 -8.20 3.29
C MET A 354 -10.00 -7.67 4.30
N ILE A 355 -9.70 -7.79 5.58
CA ILE A 355 -10.56 -7.29 6.65
C ILE A 355 -10.44 -5.77 6.66
N GLN A 356 -11.52 -5.11 6.21
CA GLN A 356 -11.58 -3.65 6.18
C GLN A 356 -11.81 -3.11 7.58
N ASP A 357 -10.92 -2.20 8.02
CA ASP A 357 -11.10 -1.40 9.21
C ASP A 357 -10.70 0.06 8.90
N LYS A 358 -11.51 1.01 9.37
CA LYS A 358 -11.27 2.45 9.17
C LYS A 358 -10.02 2.96 9.91
N HIS A 359 -9.56 2.22 10.92
CA HIS A 359 -8.38 2.56 11.70
C HIS A 359 -7.08 2.11 11.02
N CYS A 360 -7.16 1.21 10.04
CA CYS A 360 -6.00 0.60 9.40
C CYS A 360 -5.59 1.32 8.11
N PHE A 361 -4.29 1.40 7.90
CA PHE A 361 -3.66 1.68 6.62
C PHE A 361 -2.43 0.78 6.46
N GLU A 362 -1.88 0.69 5.27
CA GLU A 362 -0.67 -0.12 5.04
C GLU A 362 0.25 0.55 4.04
N LEU A 363 1.53 0.71 4.39
CA LEU A 363 2.58 1.14 3.48
C LEU A 363 3.38 -0.09 3.03
N TYR A 364 3.03 -0.62 1.84
CA TYR A 364 3.69 -1.77 1.27
C TYR A 364 4.99 -1.43 0.55
N GLY A 365 5.96 -2.34 0.63
CA GLY A 365 7.13 -2.35 -0.22
C GLY A 365 7.00 -3.45 -1.28
N TYR A 366 6.86 -3.07 -2.55
CA TYR A 366 6.77 -3.96 -3.69
C TYR A 366 8.14 -4.24 -4.28
N ASP A 367 8.46 -5.49 -4.51
CA ASP A 367 9.66 -5.92 -5.21
C ASP A 367 9.27 -6.40 -6.61
N ILE A 368 9.69 -5.65 -7.63
CA ILE A 368 9.37 -5.88 -9.04
C ILE A 368 10.67 -6.16 -9.81
N MET A 369 10.68 -7.21 -10.61
CA MET A 369 11.76 -7.49 -11.56
C MET A 369 11.30 -7.20 -12.99
N ILE A 370 12.20 -6.77 -13.84
CA ILE A 370 11.93 -6.50 -15.24
C ILE A 370 12.70 -7.54 -16.06
N SER A 371 12.07 -8.20 -17.02
CA SER A 371 12.72 -9.07 -17.99
C SER A 371 13.23 -8.26 -19.20
N ASP A 372 14.07 -8.88 -20.02
CA ASP A 372 14.73 -8.24 -21.17
C ASP A 372 13.74 -7.76 -22.25
N ASP A 373 12.54 -8.33 -22.28
CA ASP A 373 11.41 -7.88 -23.11
C ASP A 373 10.61 -6.72 -22.49
N LEU A 374 11.15 -6.05 -21.46
CA LEU A 374 10.54 -4.96 -20.71
C LEU A 374 9.21 -5.34 -20.00
N LYS A 375 9.02 -6.62 -19.66
CA LYS A 375 7.88 -7.05 -18.88
C LYS A 375 8.15 -6.99 -17.37
N PRO A 376 7.27 -6.35 -16.57
CA PRO A 376 7.39 -6.35 -15.11
C PRO A 376 6.83 -7.64 -14.50
N TRP A 377 7.47 -8.11 -13.43
CA TRP A 377 7.11 -9.30 -12.67
C TRP A 377 7.09 -9.02 -11.18
N LEU A 378 5.97 -9.33 -10.52
CA LEU A 378 5.88 -9.26 -9.06
C LEU A 378 6.70 -10.40 -8.44
N ILE A 379 7.63 -10.03 -7.58
CA ILE A 379 8.48 -10.99 -6.85
C ILE A 379 7.96 -11.21 -5.44
N GLU A 380 7.70 -10.13 -4.70
CA GLU A 380 7.12 -10.18 -3.36
C GLU A 380 6.52 -8.83 -2.96
N VAL A 381 5.66 -8.85 -1.95
CA VAL A 381 5.11 -7.66 -1.28
C VAL A 381 5.47 -7.73 0.20
N ASN A 382 6.01 -6.65 0.73
CA ASN A 382 6.45 -6.53 2.12
C ASN A 382 5.52 -5.60 2.91
N ALA A 383 4.91 -6.08 4.01
CA ALA A 383 4.07 -5.29 4.91
C ALA A 383 4.86 -4.25 5.71
N SER A 384 6.10 -4.58 6.08
CA SER A 384 6.98 -3.68 6.82
C SER A 384 8.29 -3.54 6.06
N PRO A 385 8.30 -2.74 4.95
CA PRO A 385 9.54 -2.50 4.24
C PRO A 385 10.54 -1.83 5.18
N SER A 386 11.84 -2.17 5.05
CA SER A 386 12.87 -1.52 5.87
C SER A 386 12.86 0.00 5.65
N LEU A 387 12.51 0.73 6.69
CA LEU A 387 12.50 2.20 6.72
C LEU A 387 13.79 2.75 7.36
N THR A 388 14.70 1.90 7.80
CA THR A 388 16.07 2.27 8.19
C THR A 388 16.85 2.65 6.93
N ALA A 389 17.53 3.79 6.97
CA ALA A 389 18.32 4.31 5.86
C ALA A 389 19.79 3.91 5.99
N ASN A 390 20.43 3.61 4.84
CA ASN A 390 21.85 3.26 4.80
C ASN A 390 22.73 4.39 4.24
N THR A 391 22.13 5.36 3.53
CA THR A 391 22.83 6.52 2.98
C THR A 391 22.00 7.78 3.22
N PRO A 392 22.58 8.99 3.17
CA PRO A 392 21.81 10.23 3.28
C PRO A 392 20.69 10.34 2.24
N LEU A 393 20.92 9.97 0.99
CA LEU A 393 19.89 10.00 -0.06
C LEU A 393 18.75 9.02 0.21
N ASP A 394 19.06 7.83 0.75
CA ASP A 394 18.05 6.85 1.18
C ASP A 394 17.24 7.39 2.36
N TYR A 395 17.89 8.11 3.29
CA TYR A 395 17.24 8.79 4.41
C TYR A 395 16.27 9.87 3.92
N ASP A 396 16.72 10.78 3.08
CA ASP A 396 15.91 11.89 2.57
C ASP A 396 14.67 11.38 1.81
N MET A 397 14.84 10.34 0.98
CA MET A 397 13.73 9.73 0.26
C MET A 397 12.73 9.06 1.20
N LYS A 398 13.20 8.31 2.21
CA LYS A 398 12.32 7.64 3.18
C LYS A 398 11.66 8.62 4.13
N PHE A 399 12.37 9.67 4.53
CA PHE A 399 11.79 10.75 5.31
C PHE A 399 10.65 11.43 4.56
N ALA A 400 10.87 11.81 3.30
CA ALA A 400 9.85 12.39 2.45
C ALA A 400 8.65 11.44 2.22
N LEU A 401 8.91 10.16 1.96
CA LEU A 401 7.88 9.12 1.83
C LEU A 401 6.97 9.04 3.06
N LEU A 402 7.56 9.02 4.25
CA LEU A 402 6.82 8.90 5.51
C LEU A 402 6.06 10.18 5.84
N ASP A 403 6.66 11.35 5.63
CA ASP A 403 6.00 12.63 5.83
C ASP A 403 4.79 12.78 4.89
N ASP A 404 4.93 12.39 3.62
CA ASP A 404 3.83 12.36 2.67
C ASP A 404 2.77 11.29 3.01
N THR A 405 3.18 10.14 3.58
CA THR A 405 2.23 9.14 4.11
C THR A 405 1.34 9.75 5.18
N LEU A 406 1.92 10.46 6.15
CA LEU A 406 1.17 11.13 7.21
C LEU A 406 0.28 12.25 6.64
N THR A 407 0.71 12.93 5.57
CA THR A 407 -0.09 13.94 4.88
C THR A 407 -1.31 13.31 4.18
N VAL A 408 -1.16 12.13 3.54
CA VAL A 408 -2.30 11.39 2.96
C VAL A 408 -3.29 10.92 4.04
N LEU A 409 -2.79 10.54 5.23
CA LEU A 409 -3.63 10.13 6.36
C LEU A 409 -4.38 11.30 7.01
N ASP A 410 -3.93 12.53 6.77
CA ASP A 410 -4.60 13.79 7.06
C ASP A 410 -5.03 13.97 8.52
N PHE A 411 -4.11 13.69 9.45
CA PHE A 411 -4.34 13.97 10.88
C PHE A 411 -4.60 15.45 11.14
N GLU A 412 -3.99 16.31 10.35
CA GLU A 412 -4.05 17.76 10.44
C GLU A 412 -5.25 18.39 9.71
N LYS A 413 -6.03 17.59 8.98
CA LYS A 413 -7.22 18.01 8.24
C LYS A 413 -6.95 19.06 7.16
N TYR A 414 -5.88 18.84 6.38
CA TYR A 414 -5.50 19.70 5.24
C TYR A 414 -6.19 19.34 3.93
N LEU A 415 -6.59 18.08 3.78
CA LEU A 415 -7.10 17.56 2.53
C LEU A 415 -8.62 17.80 2.41
N THR A 416 -9.07 18.01 1.19
CA THR A 416 -10.49 18.09 0.84
C THR A 416 -11.08 16.71 0.51
N GLY A 417 -10.21 15.69 0.31
CA GLY A 417 -10.57 14.35 -0.12
C GLY A 417 -10.66 14.18 -1.65
N SER A 418 -10.49 15.27 -2.41
CA SER A 418 -10.52 15.25 -3.89
C SER A 418 -9.13 15.14 -4.53
N GLU A 419 -8.09 15.24 -3.74
CA GLU A 419 -6.71 15.26 -4.23
C GLU A 419 -6.34 13.95 -4.90
N THR A 420 -5.73 14.07 -6.08
CA THR A 420 -5.14 12.95 -6.82
C THR A 420 -3.63 12.88 -6.67
N GLN A 421 -3.03 13.93 -6.10
CA GLN A 421 -1.60 14.04 -5.83
C GLN A 421 -1.40 14.67 -4.44
N VAL A 422 -0.64 14.00 -3.58
CA VAL A 422 -0.31 14.46 -2.23
C VAL A 422 1.18 14.26 -1.99
N GLY A 423 1.96 15.34 -1.96
CA GLY A 423 3.41 15.24 -1.91
C GLY A 423 3.95 14.45 -3.10
N GLY A 424 4.69 13.39 -2.81
CA GLY A 424 5.19 12.46 -3.82
C GLY A 424 4.25 11.30 -4.16
N PHE A 425 3.08 11.21 -3.55
CA PHE A 425 2.07 10.21 -3.87
C PHE A 425 1.15 10.64 -5.00
N ASP A 426 0.89 9.72 -5.92
CA ASP A 426 -0.18 9.80 -6.91
C ASP A 426 -1.27 8.78 -6.55
N LEU A 427 -2.53 9.22 -6.57
CA LEU A 427 -3.67 8.34 -6.43
C LEU A 427 -3.74 7.42 -7.65
N LEU A 428 -3.64 6.12 -7.41
CA LEU A 428 -3.58 5.10 -8.45
C LEU A 428 -4.93 4.45 -8.72
N TYR A 429 -5.72 4.24 -7.65
CA TYR A 429 -7.02 3.56 -7.74
C TYR A 429 -7.96 4.05 -6.65
N ARG A 430 -9.22 4.33 -7.01
CA ARG A 430 -10.28 4.73 -6.06
C ARG A 430 -11.66 4.38 -6.63
N ASN A 431 -12.56 3.93 -5.76
CA ASN A 431 -13.98 3.67 -6.08
C ASN A 431 -14.19 2.76 -7.31
N GLY A 432 -13.39 1.70 -7.43
CA GLY A 432 -13.54 0.75 -8.54
C GLY A 432 -12.90 1.19 -9.86
N ALA A 433 -12.22 2.34 -9.90
CA ALA A 433 -11.61 2.87 -11.11
C ALA A 433 -10.14 3.24 -10.91
N ARG A 434 -9.36 3.04 -11.96
CA ARG A 434 -8.00 3.56 -12.06
C ARG A 434 -8.05 5.08 -12.16
N VAL A 435 -7.17 5.75 -11.43
CA VAL A 435 -6.91 7.18 -11.54
C VAL A 435 -5.57 7.34 -12.27
N GLY A 436 -5.61 7.98 -13.42
CA GLY A 436 -4.43 8.24 -14.23
C GLY A 436 -4.03 9.71 -14.21
N PRO A 437 -2.90 10.04 -14.84
CA PRO A 437 -2.56 11.42 -15.16
C PRO A 437 -3.69 12.10 -15.96
N PRO A 438 -3.86 13.43 -15.86
CA PRO A 438 -4.84 14.15 -16.68
C PRO A 438 -4.67 13.85 -18.17
N PRO A 439 -5.76 13.83 -18.97
CA PRO A 439 -5.74 13.43 -20.38
C PRO A 439 -4.76 14.22 -21.26
N ASN A 440 -4.40 15.43 -20.83
CA ASN A 440 -3.52 16.34 -21.59
C ASN A 440 -2.04 16.14 -21.25
N THR A 441 -1.67 15.11 -20.47
CA THR A 441 -0.26 14.82 -20.15
C THR A 441 0.33 13.82 -21.13
N THR A 442 1.61 14.02 -21.46
CA THR A 442 2.39 13.10 -22.30
C THR A 442 2.69 11.76 -21.63
N TYR A 443 2.48 11.68 -20.30
CA TYR A 443 2.87 10.52 -19.51
C TYR A 443 1.66 9.66 -19.16
N ARG A 444 1.76 8.34 -19.39
CA ARG A 444 0.76 7.36 -18.95
C ARG A 444 0.88 7.07 -17.44
N SER A 445 2.03 7.32 -16.84
CA SER A 445 2.34 7.09 -15.43
C SER A 445 3.38 8.10 -14.93
N TYR A 446 3.16 8.66 -13.75
CA TYR A 446 4.15 9.51 -13.07
C TYR A 446 5.22 8.71 -12.32
N LEU A 447 5.08 7.40 -12.21
CA LEU A 447 6.08 6.55 -11.55
C LEU A 447 7.47 6.76 -12.20
N GLY A 448 8.47 7.01 -11.37
CA GLY A 448 9.84 7.32 -11.81
C GLY A 448 9.99 8.67 -12.53
N CYS A 449 8.97 9.53 -12.55
CA CYS A 449 9.14 10.91 -12.95
C CYS A 449 9.72 11.74 -11.81
N HIS A 450 10.25 12.92 -12.16
CA HIS A 450 10.74 13.85 -11.13
C HIS A 450 9.69 14.09 -10.05
N ASN A 451 10.11 13.95 -8.80
CA ASN A 451 9.23 14.17 -7.66
C ASN A 451 9.21 15.65 -7.30
N ASN A 452 8.17 16.35 -7.76
CA ASN A 452 7.94 17.76 -7.45
C ASN A 452 7.21 17.97 -6.10
N ARG A 453 7.58 17.17 -5.10
CA ARG A 453 6.97 17.10 -3.78
C ARG A 453 6.75 18.47 -3.12
N LEU A 454 7.78 19.30 -3.07
CA LEU A 454 7.68 20.61 -2.42
C LEU A 454 6.66 21.52 -3.11
N GLU A 455 6.60 21.48 -4.44
CA GLU A 455 5.59 22.23 -5.19
C GLU A 455 4.18 21.74 -4.88
N GLN A 456 3.98 20.42 -4.83
CA GLN A 456 2.69 19.80 -4.49
C GLN A 456 2.25 20.18 -3.07
N LEU A 457 3.11 20.04 -2.08
CA LEU A 457 2.84 20.42 -0.70
C LEU A 457 2.56 21.93 -0.58
N GLY A 458 3.27 22.76 -1.33
CA GLY A 458 3.03 24.20 -1.40
C GLY A 458 1.64 24.54 -2.00
N ARG A 459 1.17 23.78 -2.99
CA ARG A 459 -0.20 23.93 -3.53
C ARG A 459 -1.25 23.56 -2.48
N LEU A 460 -1.08 22.44 -1.79
CA LEU A 460 -1.99 22.00 -0.73
C LEU A 460 -2.07 23.02 0.39
N SER A 461 -0.94 23.54 0.85
CA SER A 461 -0.88 24.55 1.89
C SER A 461 -1.63 25.85 1.50
N ARG A 462 -1.46 26.33 0.27
CA ARG A 462 -2.18 27.50 -0.24
C ARG A 462 -3.69 27.25 -0.35
N ALA A 463 -4.09 26.08 -0.85
CA ALA A 463 -5.50 25.71 -0.98
C ALA A 463 -6.17 25.64 0.40
N TYR A 464 -5.51 25.03 1.38
CA TYR A 464 -5.97 25.01 2.77
C TYR A 464 -6.15 26.40 3.36
N GLY A 465 -5.14 27.28 3.20
CA GLY A 465 -5.22 28.68 3.68
C GLY A 465 -6.39 29.44 3.08
N ALA A 466 -6.64 29.28 1.77
CA ALA A 466 -7.77 29.91 1.08
C ALA A 466 -9.13 29.39 1.58
N GLU A 467 -9.24 28.08 1.83
CA GLU A 467 -10.47 27.47 2.34
C GLU A 467 -10.76 27.92 3.79
N GLN A 468 -9.74 27.99 4.65
CA GLN A 468 -9.90 28.50 6.02
C GLN A 468 -10.38 29.98 6.03
N GLU A 469 -9.86 30.79 5.12
CA GLU A 469 -10.29 32.19 5.00
C GLU A 469 -11.75 32.28 4.56
N LYS A 470 -12.20 31.48 3.59
CA LYS A 470 -13.62 31.40 3.17
C LYS A 470 -14.52 31.00 4.33
N ARG A 471 -14.16 29.96 5.08
CA ARG A 471 -14.91 29.51 6.27
C ARG A 471 -15.04 30.61 7.32
N ARG A 472 -13.98 31.35 7.56
CA ARG A 472 -13.98 32.47 8.50
C ARG A 472 -14.90 33.61 8.04
N GLN A 473 -14.85 33.98 6.77
CA GLN A 473 -15.73 35.00 6.18
C GLN A 473 -17.20 34.58 6.26
N MET A 474 -17.51 33.32 5.94
CA MET A 474 -18.88 32.78 6.05
C MET A 474 -19.38 32.82 7.50
N GLN A 475 -18.53 32.44 8.47
CA GLN A 475 -18.89 32.47 9.88
C GLN A 475 -19.15 33.90 10.38
N GLN A 476 -18.34 34.87 9.93
CA GLN A 476 -18.57 36.29 10.24
C GLN A 476 -19.88 36.81 9.64
N GLN A 477 -20.20 36.43 8.40
CA GLN A 477 -21.47 36.80 7.74
C GLN A 477 -22.68 36.20 8.49
N LEU A 478 -22.62 34.93 8.86
CA LEU A 478 -23.67 34.26 9.64
C LEU A 478 -23.88 34.95 11.02
N SER A 479 -22.80 35.28 11.69
CA SER A 479 -22.85 35.98 12.98
C SER A 479 -23.47 37.39 12.83
N GLN A 480 -23.11 38.10 11.78
CA GLN A 480 -23.71 39.42 11.48
C GLN A 480 -25.22 39.32 11.14
N GLN A 481 -25.62 38.30 10.38
CA GLN A 481 -27.05 38.04 10.05
C GLN A 481 -27.82 37.70 11.34
N GLN A 482 -27.28 36.88 12.22
CA GLN A 482 -27.91 36.54 13.51
C GLN A 482 -28.08 37.78 14.39
N LEU A 483 -27.08 38.66 14.44
CA LEU A 483 -27.17 39.94 15.17
C LEU A 483 -28.22 40.87 14.56
N GLN A 484 -28.35 40.94 13.24
CA GLN A 484 -29.37 41.75 12.55
C GLN A 484 -30.77 41.19 12.81
N VAL A 485 -30.96 39.86 12.83
CA VAL A 485 -32.27 39.26 13.16
C VAL A 485 -32.62 39.49 14.64
N ALA A 486 -31.65 39.40 15.54
CA ALA A 486 -31.85 39.67 16.97
C ALA A 486 -32.12 41.14 17.29
N SER A 487 -31.70 42.07 16.42
CA SER A 487 -31.91 43.53 16.58
C SER A 487 -33.19 44.05 15.93
N GLN A 488 -33.96 43.22 15.22
CA GLN A 488 -35.28 43.64 14.70
C GLN A 488 -36.28 43.69 15.87
N PRO A 489 -36.95 44.82 16.10
CA PRO A 489 -38.01 44.89 17.12
C PRO A 489 -39.15 43.93 16.75
N PRO A 490 -39.76 43.28 17.74
CA PRO A 490 -40.89 42.41 17.47
C PRO A 490 -41.95 43.16 16.70
N SER A 491 -42.35 42.70 15.54
CA SER A 491 -43.41 43.28 14.76
C SER A 491 -44.68 43.37 15.60
N ALA A 492 -45.09 44.58 15.90
CA ALA A 492 -46.35 44.85 16.62
C ALA A 492 -47.51 44.27 15.80
N HIS A 493 -47.99 43.12 16.16
CA HIS A 493 -49.26 42.66 15.69
C HIS A 493 -50.35 43.58 16.30
N ALA A 494 -50.99 44.35 15.44
CA ALA A 494 -52.19 45.09 15.77
C ALA A 494 -53.27 44.16 16.31
N PRO A 495 -53.97 44.55 17.41
CA PRO A 495 -55.05 43.74 17.91
C PRO A 495 -56.30 43.99 17.02
N GLY A 496 -56.61 43.02 16.18
CA GLY A 496 -57.91 42.94 15.48
C GLY A 496 -59.00 42.47 16.43
N ALA A 497 -59.89 43.37 16.72
CA ALA A 497 -61.10 43.16 17.51
C ALA A 497 -62.03 42.08 16.94
N GLY A 498 -62.59 41.26 17.82
CA GLY A 498 -63.62 40.27 17.47
C GLY A 498 -64.02 39.43 18.66
N ARG A 499 -64.91 39.99 19.54
CA ARG A 499 -65.58 39.26 20.58
C ARG A 499 -66.67 38.34 19.98
N PRO A 500 -66.84 37.08 20.35
CA PRO A 500 -68.07 36.35 20.15
C PRO A 500 -68.92 36.37 21.43
N PRO A 501 -70.28 36.24 21.31
CA PRO A 501 -71.21 36.32 22.42
C PRO A 501 -71.32 34.98 23.20
N PRO A 502 -71.94 35.03 24.41
CA PRO A 502 -72.04 33.89 25.28
C PRO A 502 -73.34 33.11 25.08
N ALA A 503 -73.30 31.81 25.13
CA ALA A 503 -74.47 30.97 25.42
C ALA A 503 -74.03 29.65 26.04
N GLY A 504 -74.39 29.41 27.25
CA GLY A 504 -75.42 28.47 27.71
C GLY A 504 -74.93 27.10 28.10
N GLY A 505 -74.94 26.85 29.40
CA GLY A 505 -75.55 25.69 30.04
C GLY A 505 -74.78 24.34 30.01
N GLY A 506 -74.17 24.00 31.07
CA GLY A 506 -73.71 22.81 31.76
C GLY A 506 -74.31 21.43 31.34
N PRO A 507 -74.01 20.33 32.07
CA PRO A 507 -73.30 20.20 33.30
C PRO A 507 -72.19 19.10 33.37
N ARG A 508 -71.47 19.15 34.46
CA ARG A 508 -70.55 18.23 35.08
C ARG A 508 -70.74 16.72 34.86
N ARG A 509 -69.68 15.99 34.76
CA ARG A 509 -69.26 14.75 35.49
C ARG A 509 -67.84 14.42 35.14
N ASP A 510 -66.98 14.53 36.02
CA ASP A 510 -66.36 13.66 37.06
C ASP A 510 -65.62 12.41 36.57
N ARG A 511 -64.40 12.37 37.08
CA ARG A 511 -63.58 11.22 37.48
C ARG A 511 -62.83 10.44 36.35
N SER A 512 -61.59 10.45 36.42
CA SER A 512 -60.57 9.78 37.29
C SER A 512 -60.06 8.47 36.68
N ALA A 513 -58.78 8.40 36.67
CA ALA A 513 -57.93 7.27 37.09
C ALA A 513 -57.50 6.19 36.10
N ALA A 514 -56.24 6.07 36.10
CA ALA A 514 -55.44 4.84 36.26
C ALA A 514 -55.28 3.94 34.99
N ALA A 515 -54.08 3.87 34.51
CA ALA A 515 -53.02 2.94 34.97
C ALA A 515 -53.19 1.47 34.53
N GLN A 516 -52.15 1.00 33.99
CA GLN A 516 -51.63 -0.38 34.10
C GLN A 516 -52.14 -1.48 33.16
N ALA A 517 -51.21 -1.96 32.40
CA ALA A 517 -50.64 -3.33 32.53
C ALA A 517 -51.12 -4.40 31.54
N ALA A 518 -50.16 -4.92 30.91
CA ALA A 518 -49.74 -6.34 30.94
C ALA A 518 -50.35 -7.33 29.95
N ARG A 519 -49.43 -7.86 29.16
CA ARG A 519 -49.09 -9.28 29.04
C ARG A 519 -50.14 -10.30 28.60
N ARG A 520 -49.62 -11.19 27.77
CA ARG A 520 -50.03 -12.57 27.41
C ARG A 520 -50.88 -12.65 26.14
N GLY A 521 -50.64 -13.53 25.20
CA GLY A 521 -50.01 -14.83 25.16
C GLY A 521 -50.79 -15.69 24.16
N GLY A 522 -50.14 -16.72 23.66
CA GLY A 522 -50.80 -17.81 22.93
C GLY A 522 -50.53 -17.73 21.42
N ASP A 523 -49.63 -18.50 20.83
CA ASP A 523 -49.55 -19.97 20.68
C ASP A 523 -50.61 -20.52 19.71
N ASP A 524 -50.07 -21.13 18.68
CA ASP A 524 -50.55 -22.22 17.83
C ASP A 524 -49.92 -22.07 16.45
N GLY A 525 -48.99 -22.88 15.92
CA GLY A 525 -49.03 -24.29 15.77
C GLY A 525 -49.49 -24.67 14.35
N ALA A 526 -48.55 -24.99 13.45
CA ALA A 526 -48.72 -26.07 12.47
C ALA A 526 -47.48 -26.30 11.64
N GLU A 527 -47.00 -27.50 11.72
CA GLU A 527 -46.05 -28.21 10.88
C GLU A 527 -46.37 -28.16 9.39
N LEU A 528 -45.34 -28.31 8.56
CA LEU A 528 -45.18 -29.34 7.55
C LEU A 528 -43.83 -29.16 6.81
N GLY A 529 -42.98 -30.15 6.91
CA GLY A 529 -41.74 -30.31 6.11
C GLY A 529 -42.03 -31.11 4.81
N PRO A 530 -41.03 -31.89 4.24
CA PRO A 530 -39.82 -31.38 3.62
C PRO A 530 -39.67 -31.84 2.15
N GLY A 531 -38.66 -31.32 1.48
CA GLY A 531 -37.93 -31.89 0.36
C GLY A 531 -38.42 -31.58 -1.07
N PRO A 532 -37.59 -31.77 -2.14
CA PRO A 532 -36.22 -32.34 -2.11
C PRO A 532 -35.10 -31.36 -2.27
#